data_3eb378724cb23e23662586157edd1e62
#
_entry.id   3eb378724cb23e23662586157edd1e62
#
_cell.length_a   1.000
_cell.length_b   1.000
_cell.length_c   1.000
_cell.angle_alpha   90.00
_cell.angle_beta   90.00
_cell.angle_gamma   90.00
#
_symmetry.space_group_name_H-M   'P 1'
#
loop_
_entity.id
_entity.type
_entity.pdbx_description
1 polymer ?
#
loop_
_entity_poly.entity_id
_entity_poly.type
_entity_poly.pdbx_seq_one_letter_code
_entity_poly.pdbx_strand_id
1 'polypeptide(L)'
;MVEVKNLTKVYGDIKAVDDISFTVNSGEVLGFLGPNGAGKSTTMNMITGYLSSSSGTVTVDGSEILENPKETKMKIGYLPEIPPLYPDMTVKAYLEFMYDIKKVKLPKEEHIKEVMAIVKILDVQERLIKNLSKGYKQRVGFAQALLGNPPVLILDEPTVGLDPKQIIEFRNLVKGLGKKHTVIFSSHVLSEVSAICDRIVVISNGKIVADAKTDELSTALSGKGQLLLEVEGSASAVSNAINDVYGVKKVSVTGTNRYAVDYDNTIDIRKGVFNALVKAQCTILEMKNGGLTLEESFLKLTSENQRAKGGSK
;
A
#
# COMPACT_ATOMS: atom_id res chain seq x y z
N MET A 1 5.05 16.76 4.69
CA MET A 1 5.54 16.20 3.40
C MET A 1 6.76 15.32 3.67
N VAL A 2 6.84 14.14 3.04
CA VAL A 2 8.02 13.28 3.08
C VAL A 2 8.58 13.15 1.67
N GLU A 3 9.88 13.37 1.51
CA GLU A 3 10.55 13.26 0.21
C GLU A 3 11.71 12.28 0.32
N VAL A 4 11.73 11.31 -0.60
CA VAL A 4 12.77 10.28 -0.73
C VAL A 4 13.43 10.47 -2.08
N LYS A 5 14.76 10.67 -2.10
CA LYS A 5 15.53 10.94 -3.33
C LYS A 5 16.69 9.97 -3.47
N ASN A 6 16.69 9.22 -4.56
CA ASN A 6 17.75 8.29 -4.99
C ASN A 6 18.22 7.36 -3.85
N LEU A 7 17.27 6.93 -3.02
CA LEU A 7 17.53 6.18 -1.80
C LEU A 7 18.01 4.77 -2.14
N THR A 8 19.18 4.41 -1.63
CA THR A 8 19.81 3.11 -1.85
C THR A 8 20.29 2.52 -0.53
N LYS A 9 20.10 1.20 -0.36
CA LYS A 9 20.66 0.42 0.75
C LYS A 9 21.33 -0.84 0.23
N VAL A 10 22.59 -0.99 0.57
CA VAL A 10 23.43 -2.15 0.21
C VAL A 10 23.81 -2.89 1.49
N TYR A 11 23.70 -4.20 1.48
CA TYR A 11 24.18 -5.12 2.51
C TYR A 11 25.15 -6.13 1.85
N GLY A 12 26.44 -5.96 2.06
CA GLY A 12 27.45 -6.71 1.29
C GLY A 12 27.24 -6.52 -0.21
N ASP A 13 26.97 -7.60 -0.94
CA ASP A 13 26.72 -7.56 -2.39
C ASP A 13 25.25 -7.38 -2.78
N ILE A 14 24.34 -7.30 -1.78
CA ILE A 14 22.91 -7.26 -2.01
C ILE A 14 22.41 -5.82 -1.90
N LYS A 15 21.85 -5.28 -3.00
CA LYS A 15 21.07 -4.05 -2.97
C LYS A 15 19.64 -4.37 -2.52
N ALA A 16 19.34 -4.12 -1.24
CA ALA A 16 18.00 -4.31 -0.67
C ALA A 16 17.03 -3.21 -1.12
N VAL A 17 17.55 -2.00 -1.34
CA VAL A 17 16.84 -0.86 -1.96
C VAL A 17 17.80 -0.27 -2.99
N ASP A 18 17.34 -0.01 -4.20
CA ASP A 18 18.17 0.38 -5.35
C ASP A 18 17.55 1.59 -6.05
N ASP A 19 18.07 2.78 -5.71
CA ASP A 19 17.78 4.05 -6.35
C ASP A 19 16.29 4.40 -6.43
N ILE A 20 15.58 4.37 -5.28
CA ILE A 20 14.16 4.70 -5.24
C ILE A 20 13.96 6.19 -4.92
N SER A 21 12.98 6.80 -5.61
CA SER A 21 12.56 8.18 -5.36
C SER A 21 11.03 8.26 -5.37
N PHE A 22 10.45 8.89 -4.36
CA PHE A 22 9.03 9.21 -4.28
C PHE A 22 8.78 10.31 -3.25
N THR A 23 7.63 10.94 -3.34
CA THR A 23 7.19 11.99 -2.42
C THR A 23 5.85 11.62 -1.82
N VAL A 24 5.63 11.92 -0.55
CA VAL A 24 4.32 11.81 0.12
C VAL A 24 3.89 13.21 0.51
N ASN A 25 2.76 13.66 -0.03
CA ASN A 25 2.24 15.00 0.24
C ASN A 25 1.64 15.09 1.65
N SER A 26 1.56 16.32 2.19
CA SER A 26 0.90 16.52 3.47
C SER A 26 -0.56 16.11 3.40
N GLY A 27 -1.01 15.28 4.37
CA GLY A 27 -2.39 14.75 4.42
C GLY A 27 -2.69 13.62 3.43
N GLU A 28 -1.68 13.11 2.72
CA GLU A 28 -1.81 11.94 1.84
C GLU A 28 -1.67 10.64 2.64
N VAL A 29 -2.49 9.65 2.30
CA VAL A 29 -2.32 8.26 2.75
C VAL A 29 -1.69 7.46 1.61
N LEU A 30 -0.38 7.28 1.68
CA LEU A 30 0.39 6.51 0.70
C LEU A 30 0.46 5.03 1.09
N GLY A 31 0.08 4.15 0.16
CA GLY A 31 0.33 2.72 0.26
C GLY A 31 1.70 2.36 -0.30
N PHE A 32 2.52 1.66 0.48
CA PHE A 32 3.81 1.14 0.04
C PHE A 32 3.73 -0.38 -0.07
N LEU A 33 3.43 -0.88 -1.27
CA LEU A 33 3.06 -2.26 -1.56
C LEU A 33 4.24 -3.05 -2.14
N GLY A 34 4.40 -4.30 -1.73
CA GLY A 34 5.40 -5.18 -2.33
C GLY A 34 5.46 -6.55 -1.64
N PRO A 35 5.98 -7.59 -2.29
CA PRO A 35 6.15 -8.91 -1.68
C PRO A 35 7.13 -8.87 -0.51
N ASN A 36 7.17 -9.97 0.25
CA ASN A 36 8.18 -10.11 1.30
C ASN A 36 9.58 -10.11 0.69
N GLY A 37 10.51 -9.40 1.34
CA GLY A 37 11.88 -9.23 0.82
C GLY A 37 12.02 -8.18 -0.29
N ALA A 38 10.96 -7.47 -0.68
CA ALA A 38 11.04 -6.44 -1.74
C ALA A 38 11.81 -5.17 -1.34
N GLY A 39 12.09 -4.96 -0.05
CA GLY A 39 12.76 -3.76 0.46
C GLY A 39 11.86 -2.83 1.29
N LYS A 40 10.59 -3.20 1.58
CA LYS A 40 9.63 -2.35 2.31
C LYS A 40 10.14 -1.91 3.68
N SER A 41 10.38 -2.84 4.60
CA SER A 41 10.82 -2.53 5.96
C SER A 41 12.20 -1.87 5.98
N THR A 42 13.08 -2.20 5.02
CA THR A 42 14.37 -1.50 4.85
C THR A 42 14.12 -0.02 4.50
N THR A 43 13.18 0.25 3.60
CA THR A 43 12.81 1.63 3.24
C THR A 43 12.18 2.36 4.43
N MET A 44 11.23 1.73 5.15
CA MET A 44 10.62 2.33 6.36
C MET A 44 11.68 2.65 7.42
N ASN A 45 12.62 1.75 7.66
CA ASN A 45 13.71 1.96 8.61
C ASN A 45 14.65 3.11 8.20
N MET A 46 14.88 3.32 6.91
CA MET A 46 15.65 4.47 6.44
C MET A 46 14.85 5.78 6.58
N ILE A 47 13.57 5.79 6.25
CA ILE A 47 12.72 6.98 6.39
C ILE A 47 12.57 7.39 7.86
N THR A 48 12.57 6.44 8.81
CA THR A 48 12.51 6.73 10.25
C THR A 48 13.87 7.07 10.87
N GLY A 49 14.95 6.98 10.08
CA GLY A 49 16.31 7.16 10.57
C GLY A 49 16.77 6.10 11.57
N TYR A 50 16.09 4.93 11.60
CA TYR A 50 16.56 3.76 12.34
C TYR A 50 17.75 3.10 11.66
N LEU A 51 17.80 3.20 10.33
CA LEU A 51 18.85 2.67 9.47
C LEU A 51 19.38 3.77 8.57
N SER A 52 20.70 3.92 8.50
CA SER A 52 21.33 4.84 7.54
C SER A 52 21.25 4.29 6.11
N SER A 53 20.96 5.15 5.15
CA SER A 53 21.08 4.83 3.71
C SER A 53 22.55 4.62 3.32
N SER A 54 22.79 3.88 2.24
CA SER A 54 24.11 3.80 1.59
C SER A 54 24.33 5.01 0.68
N SER A 55 23.26 5.53 0.06
CA SER A 55 23.23 6.79 -0.69
C SER A 55 21.80 7.31 -0.79
N GLY A 56 21.64 8.54 -1.26
CA GLY A 56 20.36 9.22 -1.34
C GLY A 56 19.95 9.86 -0.02
N THR A 57 18.85 10.61 -0.04
CA THR A 57 18.39 11.42 1.09
C THR A 57 16.92 11.20 1.40
N VAL A 58 16.56 11.42 2.66
CA VAL A 58 15.17 11.44 3.14
C VAL A 58 14.95 12.74 3.87
N THR A 59 13.93 13.51 3.46
CA THR A 59 13.53 14.73 4.16
C THR A 59 12.09 14.62 4.68
N VAL A 60 11.85 15.15 5.85
CA VAL A 60 10.52 15.27 6.45
C VAL A 60 10.28 16.73 6.79
N ASP A 61 9.30 17.33 6.14
CA ASP A 61 9.00 18.77 6.22
C ASP A 61 10.26 19.63 6.04
N GLY A 62 11.03 19.33 4.99
CA GLY A 62 12.24 20.08 4.62
C GLY A 62 13.49 19.77 5.44
N SER A 63 13.39 18.97 6.52
CA SER A 63 14.54 18.59 7.34
C SER A 63 15.07 17.22 6.95
N GLU A 64 16.36 17.10 6.64
CA GLU A 64 17.00 15.83 6.28
C GLU A 64 17.22 14.98 7.55
N ILE A 65 16.90 13.65 7.44
CA ILE A 65 16.82 12.75 8.59
C ILE A 65 18.19 12.45 9.23
N LEU A 66 19.26 12.38 8.45
CA LEU A 66 20.61 12.08 8.95
C LEU A 66 21.33 13.33 9.45
N GLU A 67 21.02 14.51 8.89
CA GLU A 67 21.59 15.79 9.35
C GLU A 67 20.90 16.30 10.62
N ASN A 68 19.56 16.16 10.69
CA ASN A 68 18.74 16.66 11.80
C ASN A 68 17.91 15.55 12.47
N PRO A 69 18.53 14.45 12.97
CA PRO A 69 17.81 13.24 13.37
C PRO A 69 16.86 13.45 14.55
N LYS A 70 17.18 14.32 15.50
CA LYS A 70 16.32 14.58 16.67
C LYS A 70 15.05 15.30 16.28
N GLU A 71 15.17 16.37 15.49
CA GLU A 71 14.03 17.18 15.06
C GLU A 71 13.11 16.35 14.15
N THR A 72 13.70 15.65 13.18
CA THR A 72 12.96 14.87 12.20
C THR A 72 12.24 13.69 12.84
N LYS A 73 12.89 12.96 13.76
CA LYS A 73 12.26 11.85 14.51
C LYS A 73 11.10 12.30 15.40
N MET A 74 11.10 13.53 15.90
CA MET A 74 9.95 14.07 16.64
C MET A 74 8.72 14.32 15.75
N LYS A 75 8.91 14.49 14.45
CA LYS A 75 7.84 14.67 13.47
C LYS A 75 7.26 13.34 12.98
N ILE A 76 7.87 12.20 13.38
CA ILE A 76 7.49 10.85 12.90
C ILE A 76 6.91 10.01 14.05
N GLY A 77 5.73 9.47 13.84
CA GLY A 77 5.19 8.35 14.60
C GLY A 77 5.44 7.05 13.84
N TYR A 78 6.14 6.11 14.45
CA TYR A 78 6.50 4.85 13.80
C TYR A 78 5.90 3.65 14.52
N LEU A 79 5.18 2.82 13.78
CA LEU A 79 4.71 1.51 14.18
C LEU A 79 5.43 0.46 13.33
N PRO A 80 6.44 -0.23 13.85
CA PRO A 80 7.07 -1.36 13.16
C PRO A 80 6.14 -2.58 13.15
N GLU A 81 6.41 -3.55 12.28
CA GLU A 81 5.68 -4.82 12.18
C GLU A 81 5.55 -5.52 13.54
N ILE A 82 6.63 -5.54 14.33
CA ILE A 82 6.65 -6.03 15.71
C ILE A 82 6.97 -4.86 16.63
N PRO A 83 5.96 -4.29 17.34
CA PRO A 83 6.20 -3.19 18.25
C PRO A 83 7.12 -3.60 19.42
N PRO A 84 8.16 -2.81 19.73
CA PRO A 84 9.10 -3.08 20.84
C PRO A 84 8.46 -2.70 22.17
N LEU A 85 7.53 -3.51 22.64
CA LEU A 85 6.79 -3.26 23.89
C LEU A 85 7.55 -3.83 25.10
N TYR A 86 7.33 -3.23 26.27
CA TYR A 86 7.84 -3.75 27.54
C TYR A 86 6.79 -4.66 28.20
N PRO A 87 6.98 -6.01 28.15
CA PRO A 87 5.94 -6.98 28.52
C PRO A 87 5.46 -6.89 29.96
N ASP A 88 6.34 -6.47 30.88
CA ASP A 88 6.08 -6.40 32.32
C ASP A 88 5.52 -5.04 32.79
N MET A 89 5.31 -4.11 31.88
CA MET A 89 4.61 -2.86 32.15
C MET A 89 3.11 -2.99 31.88
N THR A 90 2.30 -2.20 32.59
CA THR A 90 0.90 -1.98 32.17
C THR A 90 0.87 -1.10 30.93
N VAL A 91 -0.25 -1.13 30.18
CA VAL A 91 -0.42 -0.29 29.00
C VAL A 91 -0.23 1.19 29.34
N LYS A 92 -0.87 1.65 30.42
CA LYS A 92 -0.77 3.03 30.88
C LYS A 92 0.66 3.41 31.25
N ALA A 93 1.32 2.61 32.09
CA ALA A 93 2.70 2.86 32.51
C ALA A 93 3.68 2.91 31.31
N TYR A 94 3.46 2.02 30.31
CA TYR A 94 4.27 2.03 29.09
C TYR A 94 4.08 3.32 28.28
N LEU A 95 2.83 3.76 28.10
CA LEU A 95 2.56 5.00 27.35
C LEU A 95 3.07 6.23 28.10
N GLU A 96 2.99 6.29 29.44
CA GLU A 96 3.56 7.35 30.25
C GLU A 96 5.10 7.40 30.11
N PHE A 97 5.76 6.24 30.15
CA PHE A 97 7.19 6.11 29.92
C PHE A 97 7.61 6.60 28.53
N MET A 98 6.88 6.17 27.49
CA MET A 98 7.15 6.59 26.11
C MET A 98 6.87 8.07 25.89
N TYR A 99 5.86 8.62 26.56
CA TYR A 99 5.57 10.05 26.56
C TYR A 99 6.75 10.87 27.08
N ASP A 100 7.34 10.44 28.20
CA ASP A 100 8.48 11.12 28.82
C ASP A 100 9.75 11.00 27.95
N ILE A 101 10.03 9.83 27.37
CA ILE A 101 11.15 9.63 26.43
C ILE A 101 11.03 10.55 25.21
N LYS A 102 9.83 10.63 24.62
CA LYS A 102 9.57 11.51 23.48
C LYS A 102 9.55 13.00 23.84
N LYS A 103 9.61 13.35 25.13
CA LYS A 103 9.54 14.73 25.63
C LYS A 103 8.32 15.49 25.06
N VAL A 104 7.17 14.81 25.03
CA VAL A 104 5.93 15.39 24.54
C VAL A 104 5.54 16.60 25.38
N LYS A 105 5.09 17.69 24.76
CA LYS A 105 4.76 18.96 25.46
C LYS A 105 3.27 19.15 25.71
N LEU A 106 2.43 18.22 25.27
CA LEU A 106 0.97 18.26 25.49
C LEU A 106 0.63 17.88 26.95
N PRO A 107 -0.57 18.20 27.49
CA PRO A 107 -0.98 17.74 28.81
C PRO A 107 -0.96 16.22 28.92
N LYS A 108 -0.15 15.66 29.81
CA LYS A 108 0.24 14.23 29.81
C LYS A 108 -0.95 13.29 29.95
N GLU A 109 -1.74 13.45 31.01
CA GLU A 109 -2.87 12.56 31.31
C GLU A 109 -3.95 12.61 30.23
N GLU A 110 -4.32 13.82 29.82
CA GLU A 110 -5.35 14.06 28.80
C GLU A 110 -4.91 13.48 27.45
N HIS A 111 -3.67 13.75 27.04
CA HIS A 111 -3.14 13.28 25.75
C HIS A 111 -3.02 11.76 25.71
N ILE A 112 -2.52 11.12 26.78
CA ILE A 112 -2.42 9.66 26.86
C ILE A 112 -3.82 9.04 26.81
N LYS A 113 -4.78 9.59 27.54
CA LYS A 113 -6.17 9.14 27.51
C LYS A 113 -6.81 9.30 26.13
N GLU A 114 -6.59 10.43 25.46
CA GLU A 114 -7.04 10.68 24.08
C GLU A 114 -6.46 9.62 23.12
N VAL A 115 -5.15 9.40 23.15
CA VAL A 115 -4.48 8.41 22.30
C VAL A 115 -5.01 7.00 22.57
N MET A 116 -5.19 6.59 23.84
CA MET A 116 -5.78 5.30 24.18
C MET A 116 -7.22 5.17 23.67
N ALA A 117 -8.00 6.23 23.71
CA ALA A 117 -9.37 6.25 23.18
C ALA A 117 -9.39 6.10 21.65
N ILE A 118 -8.50 6.80 20.93
CA ILE A 118 -8.36 6.72 19.47
C ILE A 118 -8.10 5.27 19.03
N VAL A 119 -7.17 4.57 19.67
CA VAL A 119 -6.81 3.19 19.30
C VAL A 119 -7.65 2.13 20.02
N LYS A 120 -8.64 2.54 20.87
CA LYS A 120 -9.58 1.68 21.60
C LYS A 120 -8.87 0.66 22.52
N ILE A 121 -8.09 1.14 23.48
CA ILE A 121 -7.39 0.34 24.50
C ILE A 121 -7.61 0.83 25.94
N LEU A 122 -8.57 1.71 26.16
CA LEU A 122 -8.90 2.21 27.50
C LEU A 122 -9.31 1.09 28.48
N ASP A 123 -10.01 0.07 27.96
CA ASP A 123 -10.50 -1.09 28.74
C ASP A 123 -9.37 -1.99 29.28
N VAL A 124 -8.16 -1.89 28.71
CA VAL A 124 -7.00 -2.70 29.09
C VAL A 124 -5.84 -1.88 29.67
N GLN A 125 -6.05 -0.59 29.98
CA GLN A 125 -4.99 0.32 30.41
C GLN A 125 -4.17 -0.16 31.62
N GLU A 126 -4.82 -0.87 32.56
CA GLU A 126 -4.18 -1.42 33.76
C GLU A 126 -3.67 -2.85 33.60
N ARG A 127 -3.86 -3.48 32.42
CA ARG A 127 -3.36 -4.83 32.15
C ARG A 127 -1.89 -4.81 31.79
N LEU A 128 -1.16 -5.83 32.22
CA LEU A 128 0.21 -6.06 31.75
C LEU A 128 0.22 -6.39 30.26
N ILE A 129 1.16 -5.80 29.52
CA ILE A 129 1.29 -5.93 28.07
C ILE A 129 1.50 -7.41 27.64
N LYS A 130 2.22 -8.22 28.46
CA LYS A 130 2.40 -9.67 28.19
C LYS A 130 1.08 -10.42 28.10
N ASN A 131 0.06 -10.00 28.83
CA ASN A 131 -1.25 -10.64 28.91
C ASN A 131 -2.24 -10.19 27.82
N LEU A 132 -1.80 -9.35 26.90
CA LEU A 132 -2.61 -8.85 25.79
C LEU A 132 -2.54 -9.79 24.58
N SER A 133 -3.64 -9.85 23.82
CA SER A 133 -3.65 -10.49 22.50
C SER A 133 -2.72 -9.72 21.53
N LYS A 134 -2.34 -10.37 20.43
CA LYS A 134 -1.51 -9.72 19.38
C LYS A 134 -2.16 -8.42 18.88
N GLY A 135 -3.47 -8.40 18.65
CA GLY A 135 -4.19 -7.21 18.19
C GLY A 135 -4.15 -6.06 19.20
N TYR A 136 -4.29 -6.36 20.51
CA TYR A 136 -4.12 -5.32 21.53
C TYR A 136 -2.68 -4.83 21.61
N LYS A 137 -1.68 -5.70 21.50
CA LYS A 137 -0.27 -5.30 21.44
C LYS A 137 0.01 -4.37 20.26
N GLN A 138 -0.57 -4.67 19.10
CA GLN A 138 -0.47 -3.81 17.91
C GLN A 138 -1.10 -2.43 18.16
N ARG A 139 -2.26 -2.37 18.81
CA ARG A 139 -2.91 -1.11 19.21
C ARG A 139 -2.08 -0.31 20.23
N VAL A 140 -1.41 -0.97 21.17
CA VAL A 140 -0.48 -0.30 22.11
C VAL A 140 0.71 0.30 21.36
N GLY A 141 1.29 -0.43 20.42
CA GLY A 141 2.35 0.10 19.53
C GLY A 141 1.87 1.28 18.70
N PHE A 142 0.61 1.23 18.23
CA PHE A 142 0.02 2.34 17.49
C PHE A 142 -0.24 3.57 18.39
N ALA A 143 -0.71 3.35 19.62
CA ALA A 143 -0.81 4.42 20.61
C ALA A 143 0.53 5.12 20.82
N GLN A 144 1.60 4.35 21.00
CA GLN A 144 2.96 4.87 21.12
C GLN A 144 3.39 5.70 19.89
N ALA A 145 3.00 5.28 18.68
CA ALA A 145 3.28 6.04 17.45
C ALA A 145 2.56 7.40 17.45
N LEU A 146 1.34 7.48 17.99
CA LEU A 146 0.51 8.69 18.04
C LEU A 146 0.93 9.69 19.14
N LEU A 147 1.74 9.29 20.12
CA LEU A 147 2.19 10.19 21.19
C LEU A 147 2.92 11.41 20.61
N GLY A 148 2.48 12.60 21.02
CA GLY A 148 3.00 13.87 20.55
C GLY A 148 2.31 14.39 19.28
N ASN A 149 1.30 13.71 18.79
CA ASN A 149 0.53 14.09 17.59
C ASN A 149 1.44 14.39 16.37
N PRO A 150 2.30 13.44 15.95
CA PRO A 150 3.29 13.67 14.91
C PRO A 150 2.61 13.92 13.57
N PRO A 151 3.09 14.86 12.73
CA PRO A 151 2.51 15.14 11.41
C PRO A 151 2.63 13.97 10.42
N VAL A 152 3.60 13.06 10.63
CA VAL A 152 3.83 11.89 9.76
C VAL A 152 3.70 10.61 10.57
N LEU A 153 2.92 9.66 10.06
CA LEU A 153 2.78 8.30 10.60
C LEU A 153 3.34 7.30 9.60
N ILE A 154 4.22 6.43 10.07
CA ILE A 154 4.77 5.32 9.28
C ILE A 154 4.33 4.02 9.95
N LEU A 155 3.59 3.19 9.20
CA LEU A 155 2.98 1.97 9.67
C LEU A 155 3.51 0.81 8.83
N ASP A 156 4.42 0.01 9.40
CA ASP A 156 5.07 -1.10 8.69
C ASP A 156 4.34 -2.40 8.98
N GLU A 157 3.66 -2.96 7.97
CA GLU A 157 2.86 -4.20 8.03
C GLU A 157 1.91 -4.27 9.25
N PRO A 158 1.13 -3.22 9.55
CA PRO A 158 0.46 -3.06 10.85
C PRO A 158 -0.70 -4.05 11.07
N THR A 159 -1.14 -4.75 10.04
CA THR A 159 -2.27 -5.69 10.04
C THR A 159 -1.86 -7.14 10.14
N VAL A 160 -0.55 -7.43 10.10
CA VAL A 160 -0.02 -8.81 10.14
C VAL A 160 -0.44 -9.53 11.42
N GLY A 161 -1.19 -10.64 11.22
CA GLY A 161 -1.65 -11.52 12.31
C GLY A 161 -2.80 -10.96 13.13
N LEU A 162 -3.52 -9.97 12.60
CA LEU A 162 -4.84 -9.57 13.06
C LEU A 162 -5.93 -10.45 12.43
N ASP A 163 -7.04 -10.62 13.13
CA ASP A 163 -8.22 -11.26 12.55
C ASP A 163 -8.97 -10.29 11.59
N PRO A 164 -9.86 -10.80 10.71
CA PRO A 164 -10.53 -9.98 9.70
C PRO A 164 -11.31 -8.78 10.29
N LYS A 165 -11.92 -8.94 11.46
CA LYS A 165 -12.65 -7.85 12.13
C LYS A 165 -11.69 -6.76 12.60
N GLN A 166 -10.58 -7.15 13.20
CA GLN A 166 -9.54 -6.23 13.66
C GLN A 166 -8.90 -5.48 12.48
N ILE A 167 -8.69 -6.14 11.34
CA ILE A 167 -8.19 -5.51 10.11
C ILE A 167 -9.15 -4.39 9.65
N ILE A 168 -10.46 -4.65 9.61
CA ILE A 168 -11.46 -3.64 9.22
C ILE A 168 -11.42 -2.45 10.19
N GLU A 169 -11.38 -2.71 11.48
CA GLU A 169 -11.31 -1.65 12.50
C GLU A 169 -10.03 -0.83 12.38
N PHE A 170 -8.90 -1.48 12.14
CA PHE A 170 -7.61 -0.82 11.95
C PHE A 170 -7.60 0.06 10.70
N ARG A 171 -8.15 -0.44 9.59
CA ARG A 171 -8.31 0.34 8.33
C ARG A 171 -9.13 1.60 8.56
N ASN A 172 -10.28 1.48 9.23
CA ASN A 172 -11.13 2.63 9.54
C ASN A 172 -10.41 3.67 10.42
N LEU A 173 -9.60 3.20 11.36
CA LEU A 173 -8.77 4.04 12.21
C LEU A 173 -7.73 4.80 11.39
N VAL A 174 -6.95 4.12 10.54
CA VAL A 174 -5.93 4.74 9.67
C VAL A 174 -6.55 5.75 8.72
N LYS A 175 -7.69 5.41 8.10
CA LYS A 175 -8.42 6.32 7.21
C LYS A 175 -8.92 7.58 7.93
N GLY A 176 -9.34 7.44 9.19
CA GLY A 176 -9.71 8.58 10.03
C GLY A 176 -8.52 9.49 10.35
N LEU A 177 -7.37 8.90 10.64
CA LEU A 177 -6.12 9.62 10.95
C LEU A 177 -5.51 10.31 9.72
N GLY A 178 -5.67 9.74 8.51
CA GLY A 178 -5.21 10.33 7.26
C GLY A 178 -5.76 11.73 6.98
N LYS A 179 -6.88 12.10 7.62
CA LYS A 179 -7.43 13.47 7.53
C LYS A 179 -6.59 14.53 8.28
N LYS A 180 -5.74 14.10 9.21
CA LYS A 180 -4.94 14.98 10.08
C LYS A 180 -3.44 14.72 9.97
N HIS A 181 -3.05 13.56 9.49
CA HIS A 181 -1.67 13.11 9.40
C HIS A 181 -1.33 12.70 7.97
N THR A 182 -0.08 12.86 7.58
CA THR A 182 0.49 12.18 6.41
C THR A 182 0.80 10.75 6.82
N VAL A 183 0.31 9.76 6.07
CA VAL A 183 0.47 8.35 6.45
C VAL A 183 1.21 7.59 5.35
N ILE A 184 2.23 6.82 5.74
CA ILE A 184 2.85 5.79 4.89
C ILE A 184 2.45 4.44 5.48
N PHE A 185 1.69 3.67 4.71
CA PHE A 185 1.16 2.37 5.10
C PHE A 185 1.80 1.27 4.27
N SER A 186 2.70 0.46 4.85
CA SER A 186 3.29 -0.66 4.13
C SER A 186 2.45 -1.93 4.28
N SER A 187 2.30 -2.68 3.21
CA SER A 187 1.68 -4.02 3.22
C SER A 187 2.14 -4.84 2.02
N HIS A 188 2.01 -6.16 2.14
CA HIS A 188 2.12 -7.09 1.01
C HIS A 188 0.74 -7.50 0.46
N VAL A 189 -0.34 -7.03 1.07
CA VAL A 189 -1.73 -7.35 0.72
C VAL A 189 -2.37 -6.16 -0.01
N LEU A 190 -2.59 -6.31 -1.30
CA LEU A 190 -3.11 -5.26 -2.16
C LEU A 190 -4.50 -4.77 -1.74
N SER A 191 -5.41 -5.67 -1.37
CA SER A 191 -6.76 -5.31 -0.93
C SER A 191 -6.79 -4.47 0.35
N GLU A 192 -5.74 -4.55 1.19
CA GLU A 192 -5.61 -3.69 2.35
C GLU A 192 -5.25 -2.26 1.96
N VAL A 193 -4.24 -2.14 1.10
CA VAL A 193 -3.73 -0.85 0.64
C VAL A 193 -4.79 -0.11 -0.18
N SER A 194 -5.43 -0.81 -1.12
CA SER A 194 -6.47 -0.21 -1.97
C SER A 194 -7.71 0.27 -1.21
N ALA A 195 -7.98 -0.30 -0.03
CA ALA A 195 -9.12 0.11 0.78
C ALA A 195 -8.90 1.42 1.57
N ILE A 196 -7.64 1.85 1.75
CA ILE A 196 -7.28 2.94 2.66
C ILE A 196 -6.56 4.08 1.94
N CYS A 197 -5.68 3.74 0.97
CA CYS A 197 -4.68 4.66 0.44
C CYS A 197 -5.20 5.43 -0.78
N ASP A 198 -4.78 6.68 -0.90
CA ASP A 198 -5.11 7.54 -2.04
C ASP A 198 -4.24 7.19 -3.25
N ARG A 199 -3.00 6.79 -2.99
CA ARG A 199 -1.97 6.44 -3.99
C ARG A 199 -1.14 5.27 -3.48
N ILE A 200 -0.64 4.46 -4.42
CA ILE A 200 0.12 3.26 -4.13
C ILE A 200 1.45 3.30 -4.90
N VAL A 201 2.53 3.16 -4.16
CA VAL A 201 3.87 2.89 -4.69
C VAL A 201 4.15 1.41 -4.53
N VAL A 202 4.46 0.74 -5.65
CA VAL A 202 4.78 -0.69 -5.67
C VAL A 202 6.28 -0.88 -5.75
N ILE A 203 6.85 -1.60 -4.78
CA ILE A 203 8.27 -1.97 -4.76
C ILE A 203 8.45 -3.45 -5.05
N SER A 204 9.42 -3.79 -5.90
CA SER A 204 9.84 -5.16 -6.19
C SER A 204 11.35 -5.22 -6.39
N ASN A 205 12.01 -6.17 -5.73
CA ASN A 205 13.48 -6.33 -5.80
C ASN A 205 14.26 -5.04 -5.54
N GLY A 206 13.81 -4.24 -4.59
CA GLY A 206 14.45 -2.99 -4.20
C GLY A 206 14.16 -1.79 -5.12
N LYS A 207 13.35 -1.95 -6.16
CA LYS A 207 13.02 -0.87 -7.13
C LYS A 207 11.54 -0.54 -7.13
N ILE A 208 11.19 0.71 -7.35
CA ILE A 208 9.81 1.11 -7.62
C ILE A 208 9.44 0.64 -9.02
N VAL A 209 8.35 -0.13 -9.12
CA VAL A 209 7.85 -0.69 -10.39
C VAL A 209 6.52 -0.06 -10.82
N ALA A 210 5.82 0.60 -9.90
CA ALA A 210 4.64 1.42 -10.19
C ALA A 210 4.47 2.50 -9.12
N ASP A 211 3.89 3.62 -9.52
CA ASP A 211 3.49 4.73 -8.67
C ASP A 211 2.25 5.36 -9.30
N ALA A 212 1.08 5.11 -8.72
CA ALA A 212 -0.19 5.52 -9.28
C ALA A 212 -1.26 5.74 -8.20
N LYS A 213 -2.29 6.51 -8.52
CA LYS A 213 -3.50 6.59 -7.70
C LYS A 213 -4.18 5.22 -7.64
N THR A 214 -4.87 4.97 -6.54
CA THR A 214 -5.48 3.65 -6.29
C THR A 214 -6.48 3.24 -7.38
N ASP A 215 -7.24 4.18 -7.92
CA ASP A 215 -8.20 3.95 -9.02
C ASP A 215 -7.52 3.75 -10.40
N GLU A 216 -6.32 4.29 -10.58
CA GLU A 216 -5.53 4.17 -11.81
C GLU A 216 -4.57 2.95 -11.80
N LEU A 217 -4.36 2.34 -10.63
CA LEU A 217 -3.36 1.30 -10.44
C LEU A 217 -3.59 0.08 -11.35
N SER A 218 -4.85 -0.34 -11.57
CA SER A 218 -5.18 -1.45 -12.46
C SER A 218 -4.72 -1.17 -13.90
N THR A 219 -4.91 0.05 -14.35
CA THR A 219 -4.50 0.52 -15.69
C THR A 219 -2.98 0.62 -15.79
N ALA A 220 -2.32 1.17 -14.75
CA ALA A 220 -0.87 1.29 -14.68
C ALA A 220 -0.16 -0.08 -14.65
N LEU A 221 -0.75 -1.06 -13.98
CA LEU A 221 -0.18 -2.40 -13.85
C LEU A 221 -0.47 -3.30 -15.05
N SER A 222 -1.64 -3.19 -15.71
CA SER A 222 -2.03 -4.09 -16.80
C SER A 222 -1.52 -3.65 -18.19
N GLY A 223 -1.22 -2.38 -18.38
CA GLY A 223 -0.69 -1.82 -19.63
C GLY A 223 -1.59 -1.99 -20.87
N LYS A 224 -2.63 -2.84 -20.80
CA LYS A 224 -3.56 -3.14 -21.89
C LYS A 224 -4.96 -3.30 -21.32
N GLY A 225 -5.95 -2.65 -21.94
CA GLY A 225 -7.35 -2.95 -21.71
C GLY A 225 -7.72 -4.31 -22.31
N GLN A 226 -8.40 -5.12 -21.56
CA GLN A 226 -9.00 -6.36 -22.07
C GLN A 226 -10.45 -6.44 -21.64
N LEU A 227 -11.33 -6.81 -22.60
CA LEU A 227 -12.75 -7.07 -22.37
C LEU A 227 -13.00 -8.53 -22.66
N LEU A 228 -13.59 -9.26 -21.70
CA LEU A 228 -14.05 -10.62 -21.90
C LEU A 228 -15.53 -10.60 -22.22
N LEU A 229 -15.90 -11.35 -23.26
CA LEU A 229 -17.25 -11.44 -23.76
C LEU A 229 -17.68 -12.90 -23.87
N GLU A 230 -18.91 -13.17 -23.50
CA GLU A 230 -19.63 -14.39 -23.90
C GLU A 230 -20.79 -13.97 -24.80
N VAL A 231 -20.73 -14.40 -26.07
CA VAL A 231 -21.65 -13.91 -27.14
C VAL A 231 -22.16 -15.07 -27.95
N GLU A 232 -23.47 -15.21 -28.04
CA GLU A 232 -24.11 -16.14 -28.99
C GLU A 232 -24.14 -15.56 -30.40
N GLY A 233 -23.60 -16.33 -31.37
CA GLY A 233 -23.51 -15.96 -32.77
C GLY A 233 -22.44 -16.78 -33.49
N SER A 234 -22.34 -16.62 -34.81
CA SER A 234 -21.21 -17.23 -35.51
C SER A 234 -19.92 -16.53 -35.17
N ALA A 235 -18.84 -17.30 -34.93
CA ALA A 235 -17.56 -16.75 -34.49
C ALA A 235 -17.00 -15.68 -35.44
N SER A 236 -17.27 -15.82 -36.74
CA SER A 236 -16.88 -14.85 -37.76
C SER A 236 -17.69 -13.55 -37.65
N ALA A 237 -19.03 -13.63 -37.48
CA ALA A 237 -19.84 -12.43 -37.31
C ALA A 237 -19.48 -11.63 -36.06
N VAL A 238 -19.29 -12.33 -34.93
CA VAL A 238 -18.90 -11.70 -33.65
C VAL A 238 -17.53 -11.04 -33.78
N SER A 239 -16.53 -11.77 -34.30
CA SER A 239 -15.16 -11.22 -34.42
C SER A 239 -15.09 -10.03 -35.37
N ASN A 240 -15.76 -10.08 -36.50
CA ASN A 240 -15.79 -8.97 -37.46
C ASN A 240 -16.49 -7.74 -36.85
N ALA A 241 -17.64 -7.91 -36.22
CA ALA A 241 -18.37 -6.82 -35.60
C ALA A 241 -17.54 -6.10 -34.52
N ILE A 242 -16.76 -6.86 -33.72
CA ILE A 242 -15.93 -6.29 -32.66
C ILE A 242 -14.66 -5.63 -33.22
N ASN A 243 -14.01 -6.21 -34.24
CA ASN A 243 -12.80 -5.64 -34.85
C ASN A 243 -13.03 -4.25 -35.46
N ASP A 244 -14.25 -3.97 -35.93
CA ASP A 244 -14.60 -2.66 -36.52
C ASP A 244 -14.84 -1.56 -35.49
N VAL A 245 -14.79 -1.88 -34.19
CA VAL A 245 -15.02 -0.91 -33.12
C VAL A 245 -13.72 -0.10 -32.88
N TYR A 246 -13.86 1.22 -32.95
CA TYR A 246 -12.74 2.13 -32.66
C TYR A 246 -12.13 1.90 -31.28
N GLY A 247 -10.81 1.74 -31.22
CA GLY A 247 -10.04 1.46 -30.01
C GLY A 247 -9.76 -0.03 -29.77
N VAL A 248 -10.40 -0.95 -30.51
CA VAL A 248 -10.06 -2.38 -30.47
C VAL A 248 -8.74 -2.62 -31.18
N LYS A 249 -7.84 -3.38 -30.54
CA LYS A 249 -6.52 -3.74 -31.09
C LYS A 249 -6.50 -5.19 -31.59
N LYS A 250 -7.18 -6.08 -30.88
CA LYS A 250 -7.19 -7.51 -31.20
C LYS A 250 -8.40 -8.20 -30.60
N VAL A 251 -9.01 -9.10 -31.37
CA VAL A 251 -10.05 -10.03 -30.90
C VAL A 251 -9.47 -11.45 -30.95
N SER A 252 -9.60 -12.17 -29.84
CA SER A 252 -9.14 -13.57 -29.72
C SER A 252 -10.29 -14.45 -29.24
N VAL A 253 -10.52 -15.57 -29.92
CA VAL A 253 -11.49 -16.59 -29.47
C VAL A 253 -10.82 -17.42 -28.38
N THR A 254 -11.40 -17.46 -27.18
CA THR A 254 -10.84 -18.17 -26.02
C THR A 254 -11.59 -19.45 -25.66
N GLY A 255 -12.72 -19.68 -26.30
CA GLY A 255 -13.58 -20.87 -26.10
C GLY A 255 -14.87 -20.78 -26.93
N THR A 256 -15.74 -21.74 -26.75
CA THR A 256 -17.07 -21.69 -27.39
C THR A 256 -17.83 -20.46 -26.89
N ASN A 257 -18.23 -19.59 -27.81
CA ASN A 257 -18.92 -18.32 -27.53
C ASN A 257 -18.11 -17.31 -26.63
N ARG A 258 -16.81 -17.55 -26.37
CA ARG A 258 -15.99 -16.73 -25.52
C ARG A 258 -14.90 -16.01 -26.28
N TYR A 259 -14.80 -14.70 -26.05
CA TYR A 259 -13.90 -13.79 -26.76
C TYR A 259 -13.15 -12.93 -25.77
N ALA A 260 -11.86 -12.69 -26.05
CA ALA A 260 -11.05 -11.70 -25.39
C ALA A 260 -10.72 -10.58 -26.38
N VAL A 261 -11.04 -9.35 -26.01
CA VAL A 261 -10.84 -8.15 -26.82
C VAL A 261 -9.81 -7.26 -26.18
N ASP A 262 -8.63 -7.18 -26.77
CA ASP A 262 -7.58 -6.24 -26.34
C ASP A 262 -7.87 -4.86 -26.96
N TYR A 263 -7.85 -3.81 -26.14
CA TYR A 263 -8.19 -2.46 -26.58
C TYR A 263 -7.27 -1.40 -25.94
N ASP A 264 -7.39 -0.17 -26.43
CA ASP A 264 -6.67 0.97 -25.85
C ASP A 264 -7.36 1.44 -24.57
N ASN A 265 -6.66 1.34 -23.44
CA ASN A 265 -7.17 1.70 -22.12
C ASN A 265 -7.62 3.15 -21.96
N THR A 266 -7.24 4.02 -22.89
CA THR A 266 -7.66 5.43 -22.90
C THR A 266 -9.10 5.61 -23.45
N ILE A 267 -9.68 4.54 -24.03
CA ILE A 267 -10.99 4.57 -24.71
C ILE A 267 -11.92 3.54 -24.06
N ASP A 268 -13.12 3.96 -23.65
CA ASP A 268 -14.15 3.01 -23.22
C ASP A 268 -14.87 2.43 -24.44
N ILE A 269 -14.51 1.20 -24.82
CA ILE A 269 -15.04 0.51 -25.98
C ILE A 269 -16.39 -0.19 -25.73
N ARG A 270 -16.84 -0.32 -24.47
CA ARG A 270 -17.99 -1.16 -24.08
C ARG A 270 -19.27 -0.81 -24.85
N LYS A 271 -19.56 0.49 -24.94
CA LYS A 271 -20.75 0.96 -25.70
C LYS A 271 -20.62 0.71 -27.20
N GLY A 272 -19.41 0.87 -27.74
CA GLY A 272 -19.12 0.56 -29.16
C GLY A 272 -19.33 -0.93 -29.48
N VAL A 273 -18.74 -1.78 -28.67
CA VAL A 273 -18.86 -3.25 -28.77
C VAL A 273 -20.33 -3.69 -28.64
N PHE A 274 -21.06 -3.17 -27.67
CA PHE A 274 -22.48 -3.46 -27.52
C PHE A 274 -23.27 -3.13 -28.78
N ASN A 275 -23.13 -1.92 -29.31
CA ASN A 275 -23.84 -1.47 -30.50
C ASN A 275 -23.47 -2.28 -31.75
N ALA A 276 -22.20 -2.65 -31.90
CA ALA A 276 -21.71 -3.44 -33.03
C ALA A 276 -22.32 -4.86 -33.01
N LEU A 277 -22.35 -5.50 -31.84
CA LEU A 277 -22.93 -6.84 -31.69
C LEU A 277 -24.47 -6.84 -31.90
N VAL A 278 -25.15 -5.81 -31.39
CA VAL A 278 -26.59 -5.65 -31.65
C VAL A 278 -26.87 -5.52 -33.15
N LYS A 279 -26.09 -4.73 -33.89
CA LYS A 279 -26.22 -4.59 -35.35
C LYS A 279 -25.96 -5.93 -36.10
N ALA A 280 -25.02 -6.72 -35.58
CA ALA A 280 -24.71 -8.05 -36.12
C ALA A 280 -25.67 -9.14 -35.66
N GLN A 281 -26.77 -8.80 -34.95
CA GLN A 281 -27.76 -9.73 -34.40
C GLN A 281 -27.15 -10.81 -33.51
N CYS A 282 -26.07 -10.48 -32.79
CA CYS A 282 -25.41 -11.35 -31.81
C CYS A 282 -25.86 -11.01 -30.40
N THR A 283 -26.17 -12.04 -29.61
CA THR A 283 -26.67 -11.85 -28.23
C THR A 283 -25.51 -11.88 -27.25
N ILE A 284 -25.34 -10.79 -26.46
CA ILE A 284 -24.35 -10.73 -25.41
C ILE A 284 -24.91 -11.45 -24.16
N LEU A 285 -24.26 -12.50 -23.73
CA LEU A 285 -24.56 -13.22 -22.48
C LEU A 285 -23.78 -12.67 -21.29
N GLU A 286 -22.51 -12.33 -21.50
CA GLU A 286 -21.67 -11.72 -20.48
C GLU A 286 -20.73 -10.68 -21.11
N MET A 287 -20.51 -9.57 -20.40
CA MET A 287 -19.51 -8.56 -20.71
C MET A 287 -18.82 -8.13 -19.43
N LYS A 288 -17.55 -8.46 -19.30
CA LYS A 288 -16.75 -8.09 -18.11
C LYS A 288 -15.36 -7.61 -18.49
N ASN A 289 -14.80 -6.75 -17.68
CA ASN A 289 -13.39 -6.39 -17.82
C ASN A 289 -12.54 -7.65 -17.65
N GLY A 290 -11.76 -7.99 -18.67
CA GLY A 290 -10.90 -9.16 -18.71
C GLY A 290 -9.45 -8.84 -18.40
N GLY A 291 -9.15 -7.59 -18.06
CA GLY A 291 -7.84 -7.22 -17.54
C GLY A 291 -7.53 -8.05 -16.30
N LEU A 292 -6.27 -8.39 -16.12
CA LEU A 292 -5.81 -9.02 -14.90
C LEU A 292 -6.39 -8.24 -13.71
N THR A 293 -6.93 -8.95 -12.73
CA THR A 293 -7.31 -8.32 -11.47
C THR A 293 -6.11 -7.55 -10.93
N LEU A 294 -6.34 -6.57 -10.09
CA LEU A 294 -5.23 -5.84 -9.43
C LEU A 294 -4.24 -6.81 -8.78
N GLU A 295 -4.75 -7.89 -8.16
CA GLU A 295 -3.93 -8.94 -7.56
C GLU A 295 -3.12 -9.72 -8.59
N GLU A 296 -3.73 -10.13 -9.70
CA GLU A 296 -3.03 -10.87 -10.78
C GLU A 296 -1.98 -10.00 -11.48
N SER A 297 -2.30 -8.72 -11.70
CA SER A 297 -1.37 -7.74 -12.26
C SER A 297 -0.16 -7.52 -11.33
N PHE A 298 -0.42 -7.39 -10.02
CA PHE A 298 0.61 -7.28 -9.01
C PHE A 298 1.49 -8.54 -8.94
N LEU A 299 0.86 -9.73 -8.92
CA LEU A 299 1.59 -11.00 -8.93
C LEU A 299 2.44 -11.18 -10.18
N LYS A 300 1.93 -10.79 -11.35
CA LYS A 300 2.68 -10.87 -12.61
C LYS A 300 3.90 -9.96 -12.60
N LEU A 301 3.76 -8.69 -12.23
CA LEU A 301 4.87 -7.75 -12.14
C LEU A 301 5.94 -8.19 -11.14
N THR A 302 5.51 -8.72 -10.01
CA THR A 302 6.45 -9.18 -8.97
C THR A 302 7.14 -10.50 -9.35
N SER A 303 6.50 -11.39 -10.12
CA SER A 303 7.05 -12.65 -10.58
C SER A 303 7.97 -12.51 -11.80
N GLU A 304 7.66 -11.64 -12.75
CA GLU A 304 8.54 -11.37 -13.91
C GLU A 304 9.90 -10.79 -13.46
N ASN A 305 9.87 -9.90 -12.46
CA ASN A 305 11.09 -9.34 -11.87
C ASN A 305 11.91 -10.37 -11.05
N GLN A 306 11.29 -11.45 -10.55
CA GLN A 306 12.01 -12.55 -9.90
C GLN A 306 12.74 -13.46 -10.91
N ARG A 307 12.16 -13.71 -12.09
CA ARG A 307 12.77 -14.51 -13.15
C ARG A 307 13.98 -13.83 -13.79
N ALA A 308 13.98 -12.50 -13.89
CA ALA A 308 15.11 -11.74 -14.42
C ALA A 308 16.39 -11.86 -13.57
N LYS A 309 16.29 -12.14 -12.26
CA LYS A 309 17.46 -12.40 -11.38
C LYS A 309 17.89 -13.86 -11.31
N GLY A 310 17.02 -14.82 -11.67
CA GLY A 310 17.34 -16.26 -11.65
C GLY A 310 18.06 -16.77 -12.90
N GLY A 311 18.20 -15.95 -13.93
CA GLY A 311 18.81 -16.32 -15.22
C GLY A 311 20.29 -15.99 -15.38
N SER A 312 20.94 -15.49 -14.33
CA SER A 312 22.39 -15.22 -14.31
C SER A 312 23.06 -16.07 -13.22
N LYS A 313 23.19 -17.36 -13.48
CA LYS A 313 24.13 -18.26 -12.80
C LYS A 313 24.88 -19.04 -13.87
#